data_1283bdd43f2272813a53ae511401e731
#
_entry.id   1283bdd43f2272813a53ae511401e731
#
_cell.length_a   1.000
_cell.length_b   1.000
_cell.length_c   1.000
_cell.angle_alpha   90.00
_cell.angle_beta   90.00
_cell.angle_gamma   90.00
#
_symmetry.space_group_name_H-M   'P 1'
#
loop_
_entity.id
_entity.type
_entity.pdbx_description
1 polymer ?
#
loop_
_entity_poly.entity_id
_entity_poly.type
_entity_poly.pdbx_seq_one_letter_code
_entity_poly.pdbx_strand_id
1 'polypeptide(L)'
;TKYDSAGIYTLKNIAVLLSEVPFFAAVTAYIISVISKTEFVAEGSGLGKKTGAKKEFFIAWLLIFIAWLPYLIAAYPGIYSRDSIYQMEYYQSGKINLHHPLIHTYLFGFLVDTVGKGLFGSFETGMCIYSVVQMLCMSAAFAYAFVYMRKRRISPVLSYIFLAVFMFLPTNAVMAVTATKDVLYSALFILMIAGVCKIAETPEILKNTGFVICFSAVSFGQIIFRSQGIYIYIFTAIVLLVAFRRYWKPIILSAVAVIIVFAAYSG
;
A
#
# COMPACT_ATOMS: atom_id res chain seq x y z
N THR A 1 29.21 11.21 16.33
CA THR A 1 28.37 10.61 17.38
C THR A 1 28.04 9.19 16.94
N LYS A 2 28.70 8.20 17.58
CA LYS A 2 28.36 6.78 17.43
C LYS A 2 26.91 6.61 17.85
N TYR A 3 26.03 6.28 16.91
CA TYR A 3 24.72 5.75 17.25
C TYR A 3 24.94 4.40 17.91
N ASP A 4 24.73 4.38 19.21
CA ASP A 4 24.82 3.17 20.02
C ASP A 4 23.63 2.28 19.66
N SER A 5 23.86 1.31 18.78
CA SER A 5 22.84 0.35 18.33
C SER A 5 22.31 -0.52 19.48
N ALA A 6 22.97 -0.55 20.61
CA ALA A 6 22.54 -1.22 21.83
C ALA A 6 21.40 -0.47 22.54
N GLY A 7 21.24 0.84 22.33
CA GLY A 7 20.18 1.65 22.97
C GLY A 7 18.76 1.37 22.48
N ILE A 8 18.59 0.70 21.33
CA ILE A 8 17.28 0.42 20.75
C ILE A 8 16.52 -0.67 21.54
N TYR A 9 17.25 -1.55 22.25
CA TYR A 9 16.68 -2.69 22.97
C TYR A 9 16.79 -2.56 24.50
N THR A 10 16.82 -1.35 25.03
CA THR A 10 16.82 -1.17 26.48
C THR A 10 15.48 -1.61 27.08
N LEU A 11 15.52 -2.14 28.30
CA LEU A 11 14.31 -2.47 29.08
C LEU A 11 13.29 -1.33 29.10
N LYS A 12 13.75 -0.08 29.08
CA LYS A 12 12.93 1.13 28.99
C LYS A 12 12.12 1.17 27.67
N ASN A 13 12.72 0.86 26.53
CA ASN A 13 12.03 0.85 25.24
C ASN A 13 11.02 -0.30 25.16
N ILE A 14 11.35 -1.45 25.74
CA ILE A 14 10.42 -2.59 25.87
C ILE A 14 9.25 -2.20 26.78
N ALA A 15 9.47 -1.53 27.89
CA ALA A 15 8.42 -1.09 28.80
C ALA A 15 7.50 -0.05 28.14
N VAL A 16 8.05 0.88 27.34
CA VAL A 16 7.26 1.83 26.53
C VAL A 16 6.40 1.09 25.53
N LEU A 17 6.96 0.18 24.74
CA LEU A 17 6.21 -0.62 23.77
C LEU A 17 5.09 -1.44 24.44
N LEU A 18 5.38 -2.06 25.58
CA LEU A 18 4.38 -2.84 26.34
C LEU A 18 3.28 -1.94 26.92
N SER A 19 3.54 -0.67 27.21
CA SER A 19 2.52 0.27 27.67
C SER A 19 1.68 0.83 26.51
N GLU A 20 2.29 1.04 25.33
CA GLU A 20 1.60 1.57 24.16
C GLU A 20 0.67 0.53 23.51
N VAL A 21 1.06 -0.74 23.45
CA VAL A 21 0.25 -1.80 22.84
C VAL A 21 -1.14 -1.93 23.47
N PRO A 22 -1.31 -1.99 24.81
CA PRO A 22 -2.64 -2.03 25.41
C PRO A 22 -3.44 -0.76 25.17
N PHE A 23 -2.80 0.40 25.18
CA PHE A 23 -3.45 1.68 24.89
C PHE A 23 -4.02 1.70 23.47
N PHE A 24 -3.20 1.40 22.45
CA PHE A 24 -3.67 1.35 21.06
C PHE A 24 -4.69 0.23 20.84
N ALA A 25 -4.55 -0.91 21.50
CA ALA A 25 -5.54 -1.99 21.46
C ALA A 25 -6.88 -1.54 22.05
N ALA A 26 -6.87 -0.85 23.20
CA ALA A 26 -8.07 -0.31 23.83
C ALA A 26 -8.74 0.78 22.96
N VAL A 27 -7.96 1.70 22.39
CA VAL A 27 -8.47 2.74 21.47
C VAL A 27 -9.08 2.08 20.23
N THR A 28 -8.40 1.09 19.65
CA THR A 28 -8.90 0.37 18.48
C THR A 28 -10.19 -0.40 18.80
N ALA A 29 -10.24 -1.10 19.94
CA ALA A 29 -11.43 -1.80 20.40
C ALA A 29 -12.59 -0.84 20.68
N TYR A 30 -12.31 0.34 21.26
CA TYR A 30 -13.31 1.40 21.46
C TYR A 30 -13.86 1.91 20.13
N ILE A 31 -12.97 2.25 19.17
CA ILE A 31 -13.37 2.69 17.83
C ILE A 31 -14.23 1.62 17.13
N ILE A 32 -13.81 0.34 17.18
CA ILE A 32 -14.58 -0.77 16.63
C ILE A 32 -15.95 -0.88 17.32
N SER A 33 -16.01 -0.75 18.65
CA SER A 33 -17.26 -0.78 19.42
C SER A 33 -18.20 0.39 19.05
N VAL A 34 -17.67 1.58 18.84
CA VAL A 34 -18.46 2.74 18.39
C VAL A 34 -18.96 2.53 16.96
N ILE A 35 -18.10 2.08 16.07
CA ILE A 35 -18.48 1.79 14.67
C ILE A 35 -19.51 0.67 14.59
N SER A 36 -19.40 -0.38 15.41
CA SER A 36 -20.33 -1.51 15.41
C SER A 36 -21.70 -1.16 16.01
N LYS A 37 -21.76 -0.18 16.93
CA LYS A 37 -23.01 0.31 17.51
C LYS A 37 -23.73 1.33 16.64
N THR A 38 -23.00 2.05 15.80
CA THR A 38 -23.59 2.90 14.78
C THR A 38 -23.93 2.01 13.60
N GLU A 39 -25.21 1.87 13.28
CA GLU A 39 -25.70 1.18 12.07
C GLU A 39 -25.25 1.96 10.82
N PHE A 40 -23.93 1.91 10.53
CA PHE A 40 -23.38 2.43 9.26
C PHE A 40 -23.73 1.52 8.06
N VAL A 41 -24.38 0.40 8.33
CA VAL A 41 -24.93 -0.49 7.30
C VAL A 41 -26.31 0.05 6.95
N ALA A 42 -26.42 0.77 5.84
CA ALA A 42 -27.69 1.20 5.31
C ALA A 42 -28.51 -0.03 4.90
N GLU A 43 -29.52 -0.40 5.69
CA GLU A 43 -30.61 -1.24 5.21
C GLU A 43 -31.26 -0.53 4.02
N GLY A 44 -31.05 -1.08 2.84
CA GLY A 44 -32.01 -0.98 1.75
C GLY A 44 -32.28 0.37 1.10
N SER A 45 -31.42 1.38 1.16
CA SER A 45 -31.60 2.53 0.29
C SER A 45 -31.05 2.22 -1.12
N GLY A 46 -31.94 1.70 -1.97
CA GLY A 46 -31.72 1.51 -3.40
C GLY A 46 -31.57 2.83 -4.17
N LEU A 47 -30.79 3.77 -3.68
CA LEU A 47 -30.42 5.00 -4.36
C LEU A 47 -29.10 4.77 -5.11
N GLY A 48 -29.22 4.31 -6.32
CA GLY A 48 -28.14 4.28 -7.28
C GLY A 48 -28.37 3.17 -8.28
N LYS A 49 -28.66 3.52 -9.55
CA LYS A 49 -28.51 2.61 -10.67
C LYS A 49 -27.24 1.81 -10.44
N LYS A 50 -27.31 0.47 -10.50
CA LYS A 50 -26.14 -0.42 -10.40
C LYS A 50 -25.15 -0.10 -11.53
N THR A 51 -24.39 0.93 -11.35
CA THR A 51 -23.21 1.22 -12.19
C THR A 51 -22.29 0.02 -12.00
N GLY A 52 -21.87 -0.64 -13.09
CA GLY A 52 -21.03 -1.82 -12.96
C GLY A 52 -19.75 -1.46 -12.18
N ALA A 53 -19.33 -2.32 -11.27
CA ALA A 53 -18.18 -2.06 -10.39
C ALA A 53 -16.89 -1.65 -11.13
N LYS A 54 -16.73 -2.10 -12.37
CA LYS A 54 -15.63 -1.66 -13.24
C LYS A 54 -15.74 -0.17 -13.58
N LYS A 55 -16.94 0.30 -13.94
CA LYS A 55 -17.18 1.71 -14.28
C LYS A 55 -16.99 2.61 -13.06
N GLU A 56 -17.48 2.20 -11.87
CA GLU A 56 -17.23 2.93 -10.61
C GLU A 56 -15.74 3.03 -10.30
N PHE A 57 -14.99 1.95 -10.50
CA PHE A 57 -13.53 1.94 -10.32
C PHE A 57 -12.85 2.98 -11.22
N PHE A 58 -13.11 2.93 -12.52
CA PHE A 58 -12.47 3.84 -13.47
C PHE A 58 -12.84 5.31 -13.22
N ILE A 59 -14.10 5.58 -12.85
CA ILE A 59 -14.52 6.93 -12.50
C ILE A 59 -13.80 7.41 -11.23
N ALA A 60 -13.79 6.63 -10.15
CA ALA A 60 -13.11 7.00 -8.91
C ALA A 60 -11.60 7.17 -9.13
N TRP A 61 -10.98 6.26 -9.88
CA TRP A 61 -9.57 6.33 -10.23
C TRP A 61 -9.22 7.62 -10.95
N LEU A 62 -9.99 7.96 -12.00
CA LEU A 62 -9.77 9.17 -12.78
C LEU A 62 -10.02 10.43 -11.94
N LEU A 63 -11.06 10.45 -11.10
CA LEU A 63 -11.36 11.59 -10.23
C LEU A 63 -10.23 11.85 -9.22
N ILE A 64 -9.70 10.81 -8.57
CA ILE A 64 -8.57 10.94 -7.63
C ILE A 64 -7.34 11.43 -8.39
N PHE A 65 -7.01 10.82 -9.52
CA PHE A 65 -5.86 11.19 -10.34
C PHE A 65 -5.93 12.67 -10.78
N ILE A 66 -7.08 13.10 -11.31
CA ILE A 66 -7.29 14.50 -11.75
C ILE A 66 -7.20 15.47 -10.56
N ALA A 67 -7.75 15.11 -9.41
CA ALA A 67 -7.67 15.94 -8.20
C ALA A 67 -6.22 16.19 -7.74
N TRP A 68 -5.29 15.29 -8.08
CA TRP A 68 -3.87 15.42 -7.74
C TRP A 68 -3.02 16.12 -8.80
N LEU A 69 -3.53 16.30 -10.04
CA LEU A 69 -2.80 17.00 -11.11
C LEU A 69 -2.34 18.43 -10.74
N PRO A 70 -3.13 19.26 -10.03
CA PRO A 70 -2.66 20.57 -9.60
C PRO A 70 -1.40 20.51 -8.74
N TYR A 71 -1.24 19.46 -7.91
CA TYR A 71 -0.04 19.28 -7.09
C TYR A 71 1.17 18.88 -7.94
N LEU A 72 0.99 18.03 -8.97
CA LEU A 72 2.06 17.70 -9.90
C LEU A 72 2.48 18.95 -10.70
N ILE A 73 1.52 19.76 -11.15
CA ILE A 73 1.83 21.00 -11.87
C ILE A 73 2.60 21.98 -10.98
N ALA A 74 2.14 22.16 -9.73
CA ALA A 74 2.79 23.07 -8.78
C ALA A 74 4.18 22.59 -8.35
N ALA A 75 4.40 21.27 -8.28
CA ALA A 75 5.65 20.65 -7.86
C ALA A 75 6.46 20.08 -9.05
N TYR A 76 6.15 20.49 -10.29
CA TYR A 76 6.81 19.96 -11.49
C TYR A 76 8.34 20.00 -11.36
N PRO A 77 9.02 18.91 -11.70
CA PRO A 77 8.58 17.64 -12.31
C PRO A 77 8.14 16.57 -11.30
N GLY A 78 8.04 16.90 -10.04
CA GLY A 78 7.83 16.08 -8.85
C GLY A 78 8.81 16.47 -7.75
N ILE A 79 8.66 15.88 -6.57
CA ILE A 79 9.49 16.19 -5.41
C ILE A 79 10.50 15.06 -5.20
N TYR A 80 11.80 15.39 -5.25
CA TYR A 80 12.85 14.47 -4.89
C TYR A 80 12.90 14.30 -3.37
N SER A 81 12.76 13.06 -2.88
CA SER A 81 13.06 12.75 -1.49
C SER A 81 14.57 12.55 -1.32
N ARG A 82 15.06 12.60 -0.08
CA ARG A 82 16.45 12.28 0.21
C ARG A 82 16.82 10.87 -0.25
N ASP A 83 15.93 9.90 -0.06
CA ASP A 83 16.15 8.52 -0.47
C ASP A 83 16.26 8.40 -1.99
N SER A 84 15.46 9.12 -2.76
CA SER A 84 15.48 9.05 -4.22
C SER A 84 16.80 9.58 -4.82
N ILE A 85 17.42 10.58 -4.18
CA ILE A 85 18.73 11.11 -4.60
C ILE A 85 19.80 10.01 -4.46
N TYR A 86 19.86 9.33 -3.30
CA TYR A 86 20.79 8.20 -3.11
C TYR A 86 20.50 7.03 -4.05
N GLN A 87 19.23 6.71 -4.28
CA GLN A 87 18.85 5.65 -5.20
C GLN A 87 19.28 5.95 -6.65
N MET A 88 19.19 7.22 -7.08
CA MET A 88 19.70 7.62 -8.39
C MET A 88 21.23 7.43 -8.49
N GLU A 89 21.97 7.82 -7.45
CA GLU A 89 23.42 7.63 -7.39
C GLU A 89 23.80 6.13 -7.46
N TYR A 90 23.08 5.27 -6.73
CA TYR A 90 23.29 3.82 -6.80
C TYR A 90 22.97 3.25 -8.18
N TYR A 91 21.87 3.69 -8.79
CA TYR A 91 21.50 3.26 -10.13
C TYR A 91 22.57 3.63 -11.16
N GLN A 92 23.05 4.87 -11.16
CA GLN A 92 24.05 5.36 -12.11
C GLN A 92 25.44 4.76 -11.89
N SER A 93 25.83 4.51 -10.63
CA SER A 93 27.13 3.90 -10.31
C SER A 93 27.16 2.39 -10.47
N GLY A 94 26.02 1.74 -10.67
CA GLY A 94 25.88 0.29 -10.69
C GLY A 94 26.15 -0.39 -9.33
N LYS A 95 26.30 0.38 -8.25
CA LYS A 95 26.54 -0.16 -6.91
C LYS A 95 25.25 -0.70 -6.32
N ILE A 96 25.26 -1.96 -5.90
CA ILE A 96 24.15 -2.57 -5.17
C ILE A 96 24.26 -2.17 -3.71
N ASN A 97 23.21 -1.53 -3.17
CA ASN A 97 23.10 -1.24 -1.76
C ASN A 97 21.74 -1.75 -1.26
N LEU A 98 21.78 -2.74 -0.37
CA LEU A 98 20.59 -3.37 0.20
C LEU A 98 19.86 -2.49 1.23
N HIS A 99 20.40 -1.32 1.59
CA HIS A 99 19.73 -0.37 2.46
C HIS A 99 18.46 0.22 1.82
N HIS A 100 18.49 0.39 0.49
CA HIS A 100 17.33 0.80 -0.29
C HIS A 100 16.78 -0.40 -1.08
N PRO A 101 15.44 -0.51 -1.22
CA PRO A 101 14.82 -1.59 -2.00
C PRO A 101 15.30 -1.55 -3.46
N LEU A 102 15.94 -2.63 -3.91
CA LEU A 102 16.51 -2.73 -5.26
C LEU A 102 15.46 -2.46 -6.34
N ILE A 103 14.29 -3.07 -6.22
CA ILE A 103 13.21 -2.93 -7.21
C ILE A 103 12.79 -1.46 -7.36
N HIS A 104 12.67 -0.71 -6.25
CA HIS A 104 12.35 0.71 -6.33
C HIS A 104 13.51 1.51 -6.93
N THR A 105 14.74 1.22 -6.56
CA THR A 105 15.95 1.85 -7.10
C THR A 105 16.02 1.69 -8.61
N TYR A 106 15.82 0.46 -9.11
CA TYR A 106 15.83 0.19 -10.54
C TYR A 106 14.62 0.76 -11.27
N LEU A 107 13.41 0.70 -10.69
CA LEU A 107 12.22 1.32 -11.29
C LEU A 107 12.40 2.84 -11.42
N PHE A 108 12.83 3.48 -10.34
CA PHE A 108 13.06 4.92 -10.30
C PHE A 108 14.16 5.34 -11.27
N GLY A 109 15.33 4.70 -11.18
CA GLY A 109 16.47 4.98 -12.05
C GLY A 109 16.16 4.72 -13.52
N PHE A 110 15.48 3.62 -13.84
CA PHE A 110 15.06 3.32 -15.21
C PHE A 110 14.14 4.42 -15.78
N LEU A 111 13.12 4.84 -15.04
CA LEU A 111 12.20 5.86 -15.53
C LEU A 111 12.86 7.25 -15.62
N VAL A 112 13.71 7.61 -14.66
CA VAL A 112 14.28 8.95 -14.60
C VAL A 112 15.54 9.06 -15.49
N ASP A 113 16.46 8.13 -15.40
CA ASP A 113 17.73 8.19 -16.14
C ASP A 113 17.59 7.56 -17.53
N THR A 114 17.19 6.28 -17.63
CA THR A 114 17.17 5.59 -18.93
C THR A 114 16.07 6.11 -19.83
N VAL A 115 14.82 6.24 -19.34
CA VAL A 115 13.70 6.76 -20.16
C VAL A 115 13.79 8.28 -20.25
N GLY A 116 13.85 9.00 -19.14
CA GLY A 116 13.81 10.47 -19.13
C GLY A 116 15.02 11.07 -19.83
N LYS A 117 16.21 10.85 -19.31
CA LYS A 117 17.45 11.40 -19.90
C LYS A 117 17.82 10.69 -21.20
N GLY A 118 17.72 9.36 -21.25
CA GLY A 118 18.16 8.57 -22.41
C GLY A 118 17.28 8.76 -23.65
N LEU A 119 15.94 8.73 -23.50
CA LEU A 119 15.01 8.86 -24.64
C LEU A 119 14.54 10.31 -24.87
N PHE A 120 14.32 11.08 -23.81
CA PHE A 120 13.77 12.44 -23.89
C PHE A 120 14.80 13.54 -23.62
N GLY A 121 16.05 13.19 -23.29
CA GLY A 121 17.13 14.14 -23.06
C GLY A 121 17.04 14.94 -21.76
N SER A 122 16.12 14.57 -20.83
CA SER A 122 15.85 15.37 -19.64
C SER A 122 15.51 14.49 -18.42
N PHE A 123 16.19 14.75 -17.30
CA PHE A 123 15.88 14.16 -16.02
C PHE A 123 14.52 14.61 -15.48
N GLU A 124 14.13 15.85 -15.74
CA GLU A 124 12.86 16.41 -15.33
C GLU A 124 11.71 15.65 -16.00
N THR A 125 11.82 15.36 -17.29
CA THR A 125 10.83 14.54 -18.00
C THR A 125 10.73 13.16 -17.37
N GLY A 126 11.84 12.52 -17.05
CA GLY A 126 11.87 11.22 -16.39
C GLY A 126 11.25 11.25 -15.00
N MET A 127 11.55 12.26 -14.21
CA MET A 127 10.94 12.46 -12.90
C MET A 127 9.43 12.68 -12.99
N CYS A 128 8.97 13.45 -13.97
CA CYS A 128 7.54 13.64 -14.23
C CYS A 128 6.86 12.31 -14.59
N ILE A 129 7.47 11.51 -15.47
CA ILE A 129 6.96 10.18 -15.83
C ILE A 129 6.86 9.29 -14.59
N TYR A 130 7.90 9.26 -13.75
CA TYR A 130 7.87 8.49 -12.50
C TYR A 130 6.74 8.96 -11.57
N SER A 131 6.59 10.27 -11.37
CA SER A 131 5.53 10.85 -10.54
C SER A 131 4.14 10.47 -11.06
N VAL A 132 3.91 10.53 -12.36
CA VAL A 132 2.65 10.12 -13.00
C VAL A 132 2.39 8.62 -12.77
N VAL A 133 3.39 7.76 -12.96
CA VAL A 133 3.24 6.31 -12.71
C VAL A 133 2.88 6.05 -11.25
N GLN A 134 3.56 6.71 -10.31
CA GLN A 134 3.28 6.59 -8.88
C GLN A 134 1.87 7.06 -8.53
N MET A 135 1.44 8.22 -9.06
CA MET A 135 0.08 8.75 -8.91
C MET A 135 -0.97 7.77 -9.45
N LEU A 136 -0.74 7.19 -10.63
CA LEU A 136 -1.66 6.19 -11.23
C LEU A 136 -1.80 4.95 -10.35
N CYS A 137 -0.71 4.44 -9.80
CA CYS A 137 -0.72 3.27 -8.91
C CYS A 137 -1.47 3.56 -7.60
N MET A 138 -1.17 4.68 -6.95
CA MET A 138 -1.77 5.02 -5.67
C MET A 138 -3.25 5.38 -5.80
N SER A 139 -3.63 6.17 -6.81
CA SER A 139 -5.03 6.48 -7.09
C SER A 139 -5.85 5.23 -7.43
N ALA A 140 -5.25 4.25 -8.14
CA ALA A 140 -5.89 2.96 -8.41
C ALA A 140 -6.14 2.16 -7.13
N ALA A 141 -5.20 2.13 -6.19
CA ALA A 141 -5.38 1.47 -4.91
C ALA A 141 -6.50 2.12 -4.08
N PHE A 142 -6.58 3.44 -4.04
CA PHE A 142 -7.66 4.17 -3.38
C PHE A 142 -9.02 3.96 -4.06
N ALA A 143 -9.07 3.97 -5.39
CA ALA A 143 -10.28 3.68 -6.14
C ALA A 143 -10.76 2.24 -5.88
N TYR A 144 -9.84 1.29 -5.78
CA TYR A 144 -10.17 -0.09 -5.41
C TYR A 144 -10.76 -0.17 -4.00
N ALA A 145 -10.15 0.52 -3.03
CA ALA A 145 -10.65 0.58 -1.66
C ALA A 145 -12.07 1.19 -1.61
N PHE A 146 -12.30 2.30 -2.33
CA PHE A 146 -13.62 2.92 -2.46
C PHE A 146 -14.67 1.94 -3.01
N VAL A 147 -14.39 1.29 -4.15
CA VAL A 147 -15.34 0.33 -4.76
C VAL A 147 -15.55 -0.88 -3.85
N TYR A 148 -14.50 -1.31 -3.15
CA TYR A 148 -14.61 -2.38 -2.16
C TYR A 148 -15.60 -2.02 -1.05
N MET A 149 -15.48 -0.82 -0.45
CA MET A 149 -16.42 -0.32 0.57
C MET A 149 -17.86 -0.24 0.04
N ARG A 150 -18.04 0.28 -1.19
CA ARG A 150 -19.34 0.37 -1.85
C ARG A 150 -20.04 -0.99 -2.01
N LYS A 151 -19.25 -2.03 -2.36
CA LYS A 151 -19.76 -3.40 -2.49
C LYS A 151 -20.18 -4.03 -1.16
N ARG A 152 -19.65 -3.54 -0.04
CA ARG A 152 -19.91 -4.07 1.31
C ARG A 152 -21.09 -3.42 2.01
N ARG A 153 -21.93 -2.70 1.29
CA ARG A 153 -23.10 -1.99 1.83
C ARG A 153 -22.74 -0.98 2.93
N ILE A 154 -21.48 -0.53 2.94
CA ILE A 154 -21.11 0.63 3.76
C ILE A 154 -21.96 1.82 3.29
N SER A 155 -22.42 2.64 4.22
CA SER A 155 -23.22 3.82 3.90
C SER A 155 -22.64 4.56 2.69
N PRO A 156 -23.45 4.87 1.68
CA PRO A 156 -23.01 5.65 0.53
C PRO A 156 -22.33 6.95 0.94
N VAL A 157 -22.91 7.65 1.93
CA VAL A 157 -22.35 8.90 2.46
C VAL A 157 -20.94 8.69 2.97
N LEU A 158 -20.72 7.67 3.82
CA LEU A 158 -19.39 7.36 4.35
C LEU A 158 -18.40 7.01 3.24
N SER A 159 -18.82 6.20 2.26
CA SER A 159 -17.97 5.84 1.12
C SER A 159 -17.55 7.07 0.30
N TYR A 160 -18.46 8.03 0.06
CA TYR A 160 -18.15 9.27 -0.64
C TYR A 160 -17.29 10.23 0.19
N ILE A 161 -17.47 10.25 1.53
CA ILE A 161 -16.55 10.98 2.43
C ILE A 161 -15.14 10.44 2.29
N PHE A 162 -14.95 9.11 2.28
CA PHE A 162 -13.63 8.52 2.06
C PHE A 162 -13.07 8.87 0.67
N LEU A 163 -13.90 8.83 -0.38
CA LEU A 163 -13.47 9.26 -1.70
C LEU A 163 -13.00 10.71 -1.69
N ALA A 164 -13.75 11.61 -1.05
CA ALA A 164 -13.36 13.01 -0.90
C ALA A 164 -12.04 13.18 -0.12
N VAL A 165 -11.84 12.39 0.95
CA VAL A 165 -10.57 12.37 1.69
C VAL A 165 -9.42 11.89 0.80
N PHE A 166 -9.63 10.87 -0.02
CA PHE A 166 -8.59 10.41 -0.96
C PHE A 166 -8.25 11.47 -2.00
N MET A 167 -9.24 12.21 -2.50
CA MET A 167 -9.05 13.26 -3.50
C MET A 167 -8.41 14.53 -2.92
N PHE A 168 -8.91 15.01 -1.79
CA PHE A 168 -8.68 16.38 -1.33
C PHE A 168 -7.78 16.51 -0.12
N LEU A 169 -7.41 15.40 0.58
CA LEU A 169 -6.42 15.50 1.65
C LEU A 169 -5.04 15.82 1.04
N PRO A 170 -4.47 17.01 1.32
CA PRO A 170 -3.24 17.46 0.65
C PRO A 170 -2.07 16.49 0.80
N THR A 171 -1.97 15.82 1.95
CA THR A 171 -0.92 14.83 2.21
C THR A 171 -0.91 13.71 1.18
N ASN A 172 -2.08 13.24 0.73
CA ASN A 172 -2.17 12.18 -0.28
C ASN A 172 -1.57 12.64 -1.61
N ALA A 173 -1.94 13.83 -2.07
CA ALA A 173 -1.45 14.39 -3.32
C ALA A 173 0.04 14.73 -3.27
N VAL A 174 0.51 15.36 -2.18
CA VAL A 174 1.92 15.70 -1.99
C VAL A 174 2.78 14.43 -1.95
N MET A 175 2.36 13.40 -1.21
CA MET A 175 3.08 12.13 -1.19
C MET A 175 3.05 11.44 -2.54
N ALA A 176 1.93 11.50 -3.27
CA ALA A 176 1.83 10.88 -4.60
C ALA A 176 2.78 11.49 -5.64
N VAL A 177 3.18 12.76 -5.51
CA VAL A 177 4.16 13.42 -6.39
C VAL A 177 5.59 13.42 -5.83
N THR A 178 5.79 12.90 -4.62
CA THR A 178 7.11 12.77 -3.98
C THR A 178 7.72 11.41 -4.32
N ALA A 179 8.91 11.40 -4.91
CA ALA A 179 9.60 10.16 -5.25
C ALA A 179 10.04 9.42 -3.99
N THR A 180 9.23 8.44 -3.58
CA THR A 180 9.51 7.59 -2.43
C THR A 180 8.90 6.19 -2.59
N LYS A 181 9.66 5.20 -2.16
CA LYS A 181 9.21 3.79 -2.09
C LYS A 181 7.92 3.59 -1.30
N ASP A 182 7.67 4.47 -0.32
CA ASP A 182 6.58 4.32 0.64
C ASP A 182 5.19 4.47 -0.01
N VAL A 183 5.07 5.20 -1.11
CA VAL A 183 3.79 5.36 -1.84
C VAL A 183 3.39 4.06 -2.53
N LEU A 184 4.31 3.43 -3.27
CA LEU A 184 4.04 2.14 -3.93
C LEU A 184 3.84 1.02 -2.91
N TYR A 185 4.61 1.04 -1.81
CA TYR A 185 4.36 0.18 -0.65
C TYR A 185 2.95 0.34 -0.12
N SER A 186 2.50 1.58 0.13
CA SER A 186 1.17 1.88 0.67
C SER A 186 0.05 1.44 -0.27
N ALA A 187 0.22 1.62 -1.57
CA ALA A 187 -0.74 1.15 -2.57
C ALA A 187 -0.93 -0.38 -2.49
N LEU A 188 0.18 -1.14 -2.46
CA LEU A 188 0.13 -2.60 -2.34
C LEU A 188 -0.38 -3.06 -0.97
N PHE A 189 -0.05 -2.32 0.10
CA PHE A 189 -0.55 -2.59 1.44
C PHE A 189 -2.07 -2.45 1.52
N ILE A 190 -2.66 -1.42 0.91
CA ILE A 190 -4.12 -1.26 0.81
C ILE A 190 -4.75 -2.47 0.09
N LEU A 191 -4.15 -2.93 -1.00
CA LEU A 191 -4.65 -4.10 -1.73
C LEU A 191 -4.52 -5.39 -0.90
N MET A 192 -3.44 -5.55 -0.13
CA MET A 192 -3.26 -6.68 0.79
C MET A 192 -4.35 -6.67 1.89
N ILE A 193 -4.59 -5.52 2.53
CA ILE A 193 -5.67 -5.39 3.53
C ILE A 193 -7.03 -5.72 2.93
N ALA A 194 -7.34 -5.23 1.74
CA ALA A 194 -8.58 -5.59 1.04
C ALA A 194 -8.69 -7.10 0.75
N GLY A 195 -7.56 -7.76 0.46
CA GLY A 195 -7.47 -9.21 0.32
C GLY A 195 -7.78 -9.93 1.64
N VAL A 196 -7.22 -9.47 2.76
CA VAL A 196 -7.50 -10.00 4.10
C VAL A 196 -8.98 -9.85 4.46
N CYS A 197 -9.56 -8.67 4.24
CA CYS A 197 -10.99 -8.44 4.45
C CYS A 197 -11.84 -9.40 3.61
N LYS A 198 -11.45 -9.64 2.36
CA LYS A 198 -12.14 -10.58 1.47
C LYS A 198 -12.09 -12.03 1.96
N ILE A 199 -10.94 -12.45 2.52
CA ILE A 199 -10.78 -13.76 3.16
C ILE A 199 -11.68 -13.84 4.39
N ALA A 200 -11.72 -12.80 5.23
CA ALA A 200 -12.51 -12.76 6.44
C ALA A 200 -14.02 -12.89 6.14
N GLU A 201 -14.48 -12.28 5.06
CA GLU A 201 -15.90 -12.33 4.66
C GLU A 201 -16.31 -13.61 3.94
N THR A 202 -15.41 -14.17 3.14
CA THR A 202 -15.68 -15.36 2.31
C THR A 202 -14.44 -16.24 2.31
N PRO A 203 -14.20 -17.01 3.39
CA PRO A 203 -12.98 -17.83 3.51
C PRO A 203 -12.82 -18.86 2.37
N GLU A 204 -13.92 -19.26 1.71
CA GLU A 204 -13.93 -20.16 0.56
C GLU A 204 -13.10 -19.63 -0.62
N ILE A 205 -12.85 -18.33 -0.68
CA ILE A 205 -12.03 -17.71 -1.73
C ILE A 205 -10.59 -18.26 -1.71
N LEU A 206 -10.12 -18.77 -0.57
CA LEU A 206 -8.82 -19.45 -0.44
C LEU A 206 -8.73 -20.75 -1.24
N LYS A 207 -9.85 -21.30 -1.72
CA LYS A 207 -9.85 -22.43 -2.68
C LYS A 207 -9.54 -21.98 -4.09
N ASN A 208 -9.69 -20.69 -4.40
CA ASN A 208 -9.40 -20.14 -5.72
C ASN A 208 -7.89 -19.87 -5.83
N THR A 209 -7.19 -20.71 -6.57
CA THR A 209 -5.73 -20.60 -6.79
C THR A 209 -5.35 -19.24 -7.37
N GLY A 210 -6.13 -18.68 -8.30
CA GLY A 210 -5.86 -17.36 -8.87
C GLY A 210 -5.89 -16.25 -7.82
N PHE A 211 -6.83 -16.31 -6.87
CA PHE A 211 -6.88 -15.38 -5.76
C PHE A 211 -5.65 -15.53 -4.84
N VAL A 212 -5.27 -16.76 -4.49
CA VAL A 212 -4.11 -17.03 -3.62
C VAL A 212 -2.82 -16.52 -4.27
N ILE A 213 -2.62 -16.77 -5.57
CA ILE A 213 -1.48 -16.25 -6.32
C ILE A 213 -1.47 -14.71 -6.31
N CYS A 214 -2.60 -14.09 -6.62
CA CYS A 214 -2.71 -12.62 -6.63
C CYS A 214 -2.45 -12.02 -5.24
N PHE A 215 -3.01 -12.60 -4.17
CA PHE A 215 -2.78 -12.19 -2.80
C PHE A 215 -1.31 -12.33 -2.40
N SER A 216 -0.67 -13.46 -2.77
CA SER A 216 0.77 -13.68 -2.53
C SER A 216 1.64 -12.67 -3.30
N ALA A 217 1.31 -12.40 -4.56
CA ALA A 217 2.04 -11.44 -5.38
C ALA A 217 1.93 -10.00 -4.84
N VAL A 218 0.75 -9.58 -4.40
CA VAL A 218 0.54 -8.27 -3.77
C VAL A 218 1.29 -8.19 -2.44
N SER A 219 1.23 -9.25 -1.63
CA SER A 219 1.95 -9.32 -0.34
C SER A 219 3.46 -9.32 -0.53
N PHE A 220 3.98 -10.04 -1.52
CA PHE A 220 5.39 -9.99 -1.87
C PHE A 220 5.77 -8.61 -2.42
N GLY A 221 4.95 -8.05 -3.31
CA GLY A 221 5.17 -6.73 -3.88
C GLY A 221 5.37 -5.65 -2.80
N GLN A 222 4.52 -5.62 -1.76
CA GLN A 222 4.70 -4.67 -0.66
C GLN A 222 6.00 -4.89 0.13
N ILE A 223 6.46 -6.15 0.27
CA ILE A 223 7.70 -6.47 0.98
C ILE A 223 8.92 -5.97 0.22
N ILE A 224 8.94 -6.11 -1.12
CA ILE A 224 10.08 -5.67 -1.94
C ILE A 224 10.22 -4.15 -2.02
N PHE A 225 9.13 -3.39 -1.81
CA PHE A 225 9.22 -1.94 -1.68
C PHE A 225 9.62 -1.48 -0.26
N ARG A 226 9.35 -2.32 0.76
CA ARG A 226 9.75 -2.04 2.14
C ARG A 226 9.97 -3.35 2.89
N SER A 227 11.22 -3.68 3.18
CA SER A 227 11.61 -4.96 3.80
C SER A 227 10.90 -5.24 5.14
N GLN A 228 10.57 -4.19 5.93
CA GLN A 228 9.78 -4.35 7.15
C GLN A 228 8.37 -4.90 6.89
N GLY A 229 7.86 -4.83 5.67
CA GLY A 229 6.59 -5.45 5.26
C GLY A 229 6.54 -6.96 5.52
N ILE A 230 7.69 -7.65 5.58
CA ILE A 230 7.74 -9.09 5.89
C ILE A 230 7.16 -9.39 7.27
N TYR A 231 7.42 -8.56 8.28
CA TYR A 231 6.89 -8.76 9.63
C TYR A 231 5.37 -8.64 9.67
N ILE A 232 4.83 -7.65 8.94
CA ILE A 232 3.38 -7.45 8.82
C ILE A 232 2.75 -8.65 8.11
N TYR A 233 3.40 -9.15 7.05
CA TYR A 233 2.89 -10.31 6.32
C TYR A 233 2.90 -11.58 7.15
N ILE A 234 4.00 -11.87 7.87
CA ILE A 234 4.10 -13.03 8.77
C ILE A 234 3.01 -12.96 9.85
N PHE A 235 2.84 -11.80 10.48
CA PHE A 235 1.76 -11.59 11.45
C PHE A 235 0.38 -11.85 10.84
N THR A 236 0.13 -11.31 9.65
CA THR A 236 -1.12 -11.53 8.92
C THR A 236 -1.34 -13.01 8.61
N ALA A 237 -0.31 -13.72 8.16
CA ALA A 237 -0.40 -15.16 7.88
C ALA A 237 -0.71 -15.98 9.13
N ILE A 238 -0.10 -15.64 10.28
CA ILE A 238 -0.39 -16.32 11.57
C ILE A 238 -1.85 -16.07 11.98
N VAL A 239 -2.33 -14.81 11.88
CA VAL A 239 -3.73 -14.47 12.21
C VAL A 239 -4.69 -15.23 11.29
N LEU A 240 -4.41 -15.28 10.00
CA LEU A 240 -5.24 -16.03 9.05
C LEU A 240 -5.23 -17.54 9.33
N LEU A 241 -4.08 -18.12 9.71
CA LEU A 241 -3.98 -19.54 10.10
C LEU A 241 -4.80 -19.85 11.34
N VAL A 242 -4.75 -18.98 12.34
CA VAL A 242 -5.51 -19.17 13.58
C VAL A 242 -7.02 -19.01 13.34
N ALA A 243 -7.41 -17.97 12.58
CA ALA A 243 -8.82 -17.68 12.33
C ALA A 243 -9.47 -18.66 11.34
N PHE A 244 -8.72 -19.12 10.34
CA PHE A 244 -9.26 -19.95 9.24
C PHE A 244 -8.54 -21.29 9.13
N ARG A 245 -8.41 -22.05 10.22
CA ARG A 245 -7.70 -23.34 10.30
C ARG A 245 -8.14 -24.37 9.24
N ARG A 246 -9.40 -24.33 8.80
CA ARG A 246 -9.91 -25.19 7.74
C ARG A 246 -9.18 -25.01 6.41
N TYR A 247 -8.63 -23.79 6.17
CA TYR A 247 -7.93 -23.41 4.94
C TYR A 247 -6.42 -23.28 5.12
N TRP A 248 -5.83 -24.03 6.08
CA TRP A 248 -4.41 -23.93 6.41
C TRP A 248 -3.47 -24.15 5.21
N LYS A 249 -3.84 -25.08 4.28
CA LYS A 249 -3.00 -25.43 3.12
C LYS A 249 -2.72 -24.23 2.20
N PRO A 250 -3.71 -23.50 1.63
CA PRO A 250 -3.43 -22.35 0.79
C PRO A 250 -2.77 -21.19 1.55
N ILE A 251 -3.04 -21.02 2.85
CA ILE A 251 -2.39 -19.98 3.66
C ILE A 251 -0.91 -20.30 3.84
N ILE A 252 -0.56 -21.52 4.21
CA ILE A 252 0.84 -21.94 4.33
C ILE A 252 1.54 -21.89 2.97
N LEU A 253 0.90 -22.35 1.90
CA LEU A 253 1.48 -22.31 0.57
C LEU A 253 1.82 -20.86 0.16
N SER A 254 0.89 -19.91 0.40
CA SER A 254 1.14 -18.48 0.18
C SER A 254 2.31 -17.97 1.04
N ALA A 255 2.33 -18.32 2.34
CA ALA A 255 3.37 -17.88 3.26
C ALA A 255 4.76 -18.40 2.86
N VAL A 256 4.86 -19.69 2.57
CA VAL A 256 6.11 -20.32 2.12
C VAL A 256 6.58 -19.73 0.80
N ALA A 257 5.69 -19.54 -0.18
CA ALA A 257 6.04 -18.94 -1.45
C ALA A 257 6.60 -17.53 -1.28
N VAL A 258 5.96 -16.68 -0.49
CA VAL A 258 6.41 -15.30 -0.23
C VAL A 258 7.75 -15.28 0.50
N ILE A 259 7.94 -16.15 1.50
CA ILE A 259 9.20 -16.23 2.28
C ILE A 259 10.34 -16.73 1.40
N ILE A 260 10.13 -17.78 0.59
CA ILE A 260 11.18 -18.30 -0.32
C ILE A 260 11.60 -17.23 -1.32
N VAL A 261 10.64 -16.57 -1.97
CA VAL A 261 10.95 -15.53 -2.96
C VAL A 261 11.62 -14.33 -2.29
N PHE A 262 11.23 -13.97 -1.06
CA PHE A 262 11.89 -12.92 -0.30
C PHE A 262 13.32 -13.30 0.08
N ALA A 263 13.56 -14.53 0.54
CA ALA A 263 14.90 -15.02 0.86
C ALA A 263 15.82 -15.02 -0.37
N ALA A 264 15.31 -15.44 -1.54
CA ALA A 264 16.04 -15.38 -2.80
C ALA A 264 16.31 -13.93 -3.29
N TYR A 265 15.45 -12.97 -2.90
CA TYR A 265 15.64 -11.56 -3.22
C TYR A 265 16.66 -10.87 -2.29
N SER A 266 16.76 -11.31 -1.03
CA SER A 266 17.59 -10.71 0.01
C SER A 266 18.98 -11.35 0.17
N GLY A 267 19.23 -12.53 -0.40
CA GLY A 267 20.52 -13.23 -0.42
C GLY A 267 21.31 -12.92 -1.66
#